data_83df1a8d12a4e5f687a2e1cc9641ce00
#
_entry.id   83df1a8d12a4e5f687a2e1cc9641ce00
#
_cell.length_a   1.000
_cell.length_b   1.000
_cell.length_c   1.000
_cell.angle_alpha   90.00
_cell.angle_beta   90.00
_cell.angle_gamma   90.00
#
_symmetry.space_group_name_H-M   'P 1'
#
loop_
_entity.id
_entity.type
_entity.pdbx_description
1 polymer ?
#
loop_
_entity_poly.entity_id
_entity_poly.type
_entity_poly.pdbx_seq_one_letter_code
_entity_poly.pdbx_strand_id
1 'polypeptide(L)'
;MKKVIIYTLLMFGCLSILTSCEDWFDVSPKVEIKEDDLFKDEDGYFDALVGVYSIMASENLYGKNMTMGFMDALVQNYYITSAAHPFYYASKYDYTHNASQTIIDKFWEKMYEAVVNTNNVLTRLEKASKSMFSDDNYNLIKGEALALRAYLHFDLLRMFGPSFKMDKDRKCIPYVKTVSKENTPYSSPVEVVNACVADLEKALTCLVNDPVKNSVQETDNIYLMNRKTRLNVYAVQGLLARVYMYGDNKGKALEYALK
;
A
#
# COMPACT_ATOMS: atom_id res chain seq x y z
N MET A 1 33.30 -63.11 -16.58
CA MET A 1 33.18 -62.57 -15.24
C MET A 1 33.87 -61.22 -15.08
N LYS A 2 35.14 -60.98 -15.40
CA LYS A 2 35.82 -59.67 -15.22
C LYS A 2 35.15 -58.51 -15.94
N LYS A 3 34.60 -58.70 -17.18
CA LYS A 3 33.91 -57.62 -17.91
C LYS A 3 32.57 -57.21 -17.29
N VAL A 4 31.82 -58.15 -16.70
CA VAL A 4 30.55 -57.89 -16.01
C VAL A 4 30.79 -57.07 -14.73
N ILE A 5 31.82 -57.36 -13.99
CA ILE A 5 32.19 -56.63 -12.78
C ILE A 5 32.59 -55.18 -13.11
N ILE A 6 33.27 -54.95 -14.22
CA ILE A 6 33.67 -53.59 -14.66
C ILE A 6 32.45 -52.78 -15.07
N TYR A 7 31.48 -53.36 -15.77
CA TYR A 7 30.25 -52.65 -16.16
C TYR A 7 29.34 -52.37 -14.96
N THR A 8 29.28 -53.26 -13.96
CA THR A 8 28.50 -53.01 -12.71
C THR A 8 29.17 -51.92 -11.86
N LEU A 9 30.49 -51.85 -11.79
CA LEU A 9 31.23 -50.80 -11.11
C LEU A 9 31.08 -49.43 -11.81
N LEU A 10 31.09 -49.39 -13.14
CA LEU A 10 30.84 -48.17 -13.93
C LEU A 10 29.41 -47.69 -13.78
N MET A 11 28.42 -48.59 -13.76
CA MET A 11 27.01 -48.24 -13.58
C MET A 11 26.73 -47.70 -12.15
N PHE A 12 27.39 -48.26 -11.13
CA PHE A 12 27.28 -47.78 -9.76
C PHE A 12 28.00 -46.45 -9.55
N GLY A 13 29.11 -46.19 -10.24
CA GLY A 13 29.81 -44.89 -10.24
C GLY A 13 29.03 -43.76 -10.89
N CYS A 14 28.23 -44.03 -11.93
CA CYS A 14 27.35 -43.04 -12.55
C CYS A 14 26.10 -42.70 -11.71
N LEU A 15 25.60 -43.59 -10.86
CA LEU A 15 24.47 -43.30 -9.98
C LEU A 15 24.82 -42.37 -8.81
N SER A 16 26.09 -42.28 -8.42
CA SER A 16 26.57 -41.43 -7.31
C SER A 16 26.71 -39.96 -7.68
N ILE A 17 26.57 -39.60 -8.98
CA ILE A 17 26.72 -38.20 -9.46
C ILE A 17 25.38 -37.45 -9.45
N LEU A 18 24.27 -38.13 -9.11
CA LEU A 18 22.89 -37.53 -9.09
C LEU A 18 22.52 -36.93 -7.77
N THR A 19 23.40 -36.76 -6.80
CA THR A 19 23.15 -35.88 -5.65
C THR A 19 23.34 -34.42 -6.13
N SER A 20 22.35 -33.94 -6.86
CA SER A 20 22.23 -32.53 -7.20
C SER A 20 22.09 -31.77 -5.88
N CYS A 21 23.00 -30.87 -5.61
CA CYS A 21 22.83 -29.88 -4.54
C CYS A 21 21.62 -29.02 -4.88
N GLU A 22 20.50 -29.24 -4.23
CA GLU A 22 19.32 -28.34 -4.32
C GLU A 22 19.68 -26.92 -3.86
N ASP A 23 20.66 -26.78 -2.97
CA ASP A 23 21.15 -25.48 -2.46
C ASP A 23 21.85 -24.60 -3.52
N TRP A 24 22.26 -25.15 -4.69
CA TRP A 24 22.90 -24.35 -5.73
C TRP A 24 21.94 -23.41 -6.48
N PHE A 25 20.65 -23.72 -6.50
CA PHE A 25 19.63 -22.92 -7.18
C PHE A 25 18.84 -22.01 -6.22
N ASP A 26 19.06 -22.10 -4.92
CA ASP A 26 18.49 -21.17 -3.94
C ASP A 26 19.32 -19.87 -3.88
N VAL A 27 19.42 -19.21 -5.04
CA VAL A 27 20.02 -17.88 -5.16
C VAL A 27 18.96 -16.89 -4.69
N SER A 28 18.84 -16.67 -3.40
CA SER A 28 18.13 -15.50 -2.90
C SER A 28 18.82 -14.26 -3.47
N PRO A 29 18.11 -13.38 -4.21
CA PRO A 29 18.70 -12.13 -4.67
C PRO A 29 19.28 -11.40 -3.45
N LYS A 30 20.52 -10.94 -3.52
CA LYS A 30 21.22 -10.30 -2.40
C LYS A 30 20.54 -9.00 -1.89
N VAL A 31 19.44 -8.61 -2.48
CA VAL A 31 18.70 -7.35 -2.22
C VAL A 31 17.24 -7.61 -1.78
N GLU A 32 16.71 -8.83 -1.88
CA GLU A 32 15.36 -9.15 -1.44
C GLU A 32 15.40 -9.88 -0.09
N ILE A 33 14.80 -9.26 0.92
CA ILE A 33 14.56 -9.89 2.21
C ILE A 33 13.41 -10.89 2.01
N LYS A 34 13.59 -12.17 2.37
CA LYS A 34 12.49 -13.13 2.36
C LYS A 34 11.38 -12.62 3.28
N GLU A 35 10.15 -12.76 2.86
CA GLU A 35 8.99 -12.25 3.61
C GLU A 35 8.93 -12.75 5.05
N ASP A 36 9.27 -14.04 5.27
CA ASP A 36 9.30 -14.62 6.62
C ASP A 36 10.43 -14.06 7.47
N ASP A 37 11.54 -13.64 6.86
CA ASP A 37 12.64 -12.98 7.57
C ASP A 37 12.31 -11.53 7.92
N LEU A 38 11.50 -10.84 7.09
CA LEU A 38 11.05 -9.49 7.36
C LEU A 38 10.11 -9.46 8.59
N PHE A 39 9.13 -10.36 8.65
CA PHE A 39 8.10 -10.35 9.69
C PHE A 39 8.42 -11.22 10.93
N LYS A 40 9.70 -11.49 11.18
CA LYS A 40 10.14 -12.29 12.34
C LYS A 40 10.07 -11.56 13.67
N ASP A 41 10.11 -10.23 13.67
CA ASP A 41 10.12 -9.37 14.84
C ASP A 41 9.32 -8.07 14.57
N GLU A 42 9.12 -7.27 15.63
CA GLU A 42 8.38 -6.01 15.60
C GLU A 42 8.95 -5.00 14.60
N ASP A 43 10.28 -4.90 14.52
CA ASP A 43 10.96 -3.94 13.66
C ASP A 43 10.65 -4.20 12.19
N GLY A 44 10.56 -5.47 11.80
CA GLY A 44 10.18 -5.83 10.44
C GLY A 44 8.76 -5.38 10.05
N TYR A 45 7.83 -5.32 10.98
CA TYR A 45 6.49 -4.74 10.71
C TYR A 45 6.56 -3.21 10.53
N PHE A 46 7.38 -2.53 11.32
CA PHE A 46 7.62 -1.10 11.12
C PHE A 46 8.31 -0.83 9.79
N ASP A 47 9.31 -1.61 9.41
CA ASP A 47 10.02 -1.50 8.13
C ASP A 47 9.07 -1.74 6.94
N ALA A 48 8.17 -2.71 7.05
CA ALA A 48 7.15 -2.96 6.02
C ALA A 48 6.23 -1.75 5.83
N LEU A 49 5.80 -1.07 6.91
CA LEU A 49 5.02 0.17 6.81
C LEU A 49 5.84 1.31 6.21
N VAL A 50 7.12 1.45 6.58
CA VAL A 50 8.05 2.42 5.96
C VAL A 50 8.17 2.14 4.47
N GLY A 51 8.23 0.88 4.06
CA GLY A 51 8.20 0.46 2.66
C GLY A 51 6.96 0.96 1.90
N VAL A 52 5.76 0.89 2.51
CA VAL A 52 4.53 1.44 1.92
C VAL A 52 4.65 2.96 1.73
N TYR A 53 5.11 3.69 2.76
CA TYR A 53 5.33 5.14 2.64
C TYR A 53 6.38 5.49 1.58
N SER A 54 7.41 4.66 1.41
CA SER A 54 8.44 4.85 0.38
C SER A 54 7.86 4.71 -1.04
N ILE A 55 6.97 3.74 -1.26
CA ILE A 55 6.22 3.61 -2.52
C ILE A 55 5.38 4.87 -2.74
N MET A 56 4.64 5.31 -1.73
CA MET A 56 3.81 6.52 -1.80
C MET A 56 4.62 7.78 -2.07
N ALA A 57 5.81 7.91 -1.49
CA ALA A 57 6.71 9.05 -1.67
C ALA A 57 7.42 9.08 -3.03
N SER A 58 7.21 8.06 -3.88
CA SER A 58 7.81 8.02 -5.21
C SER A 58 7.32 9.17 -6.10
N GLU A 59 8.13 9.52 -7.10
CA GLU A 59 7.78 10.55 -8.10
C GLU A 59 6.48 10.20 -8.85
N ASN A 60 6.18 8.93 -9.04
CA ASN A 60 4.95 8.47 -9.70
C ASN A 60 3.70 8.76 -8.86
N LEU A 61 3.82 8.84 -7.55
CA LEU A 61 2.69 9.08 -6.66
C LEU A 61 2.78 10.47 -5.98
N TYR A 62 2.75 10.50 -4.64
CA TYR A 62 2.65 11.74 -3.87
C TYR A 62 3.94 12.55 -3.85
N GLY A 63 5.09 11.95 -4.21
CA GLY A 63 6.36 12.68 -4.31
C GLY A 63 6.37 13.74 -5.42
N LYS A 64 5.52 13.58 -6.47
CA LYS A 64 5.42 14.58 -7.55
C LYS A 64 4.07 14.54 -8.28
N ASN A 65 3.75 13.44 -8.99
CA ASN A 65 2.69 13.43 -10.00
C ASN A 65 1.28 13.57 -9.41
N MET A 66 1.02 13.03 -8.20
CA MET A 66 -0.27 13.16 -7.51
C MET A 66 -0.40 14.45 -6.67
N THR A 67 0.63 15.29 -6.65
CA THR A 67 0.65 16.56 -5.90
C THR A 67 0.91 17.72 -6.84
N MET A 68 2.17 18.10 -7.00
CA MET A 68 2.61 19.28 -7.78
C MET A 68 2.92 18.99 -9.25
N GLY A 69 2.67 17.78 -9.76
CA GLY A 69 2.99 17.37 -11.13
C GLY A 69 1.77 17.24 -12.03
N PHE A 70 1.44 16.00 -12.39
CA PHE A 70 0.37 15.69 -13.33
C PHE A 70 -1.01 16.22 -12.87
N MET A 71 -1.34 16.05 -11.57
CA MET A 71 -2.62 16.52 -11.04
C MET A 71 -2.76 18.04 -11.08
N ASP A 72 -1.69 18.78 -10.80
CA ASP A 72 -1.69 20.25 -10.90
C ASP A 72 -1.80 20.74 -12.36
N ALA A 73 -1.26 19.98 -13.31
CA ALA A 73 -1.48 20.25 -14.72
C ALA A 73 -2.95 20.04 -15.14
N LEU A 74 -3.60 18.99 -14.61
CA LEU A 74 -5.04 18.73 -14.86
C LEU A 74 -5.94 19.84 -14.33
N VAL A 75 -5.66 20.39 -13.16
CA VAL A 75 -6.45 21.49 -12.57
C VAL A 75 -6.01 22.87 -13.07
N GLN A 76 -5.18 22.93 -14.11
CA GLN A 76 -4.73 24.16 -14.77
C GLN A 76 -3.95 25.13 -13.85
N ASN A 77 -3.26 24.59 -12.82
CA ASN A 77 -2.37 25.40 -11.99
C ASN A 77 -1.10 25.86 -12.74
N TYR A 78 -0.79 25.19 -13.87
CA TYR A 78 0.33 25.54 -14.75
C TYR A 78 -0.18 25.93 -16.15
N TYR A 79 0.39 27.01 -16.71
CA TYR A 79 0.16 27.36 -18.10
C TYR A 79 1.22 26.68 -18.99
N ILE A 80 0.85 25.54 -19.59
CA ILE A 80 1.74 24.72 -20.40
C ILE A 80 1.45 24.94 -21.89
N THR A 81 2.40 25.55 -22.61
CA THR A 81 2.26 25.87 -24.04
C THR A 81 3.03 24.93 -24.96
N SER A 82 4.13 24.34 -24.49
CA SER A 82 4.99 23.49 -25.32
C SER A 82 4.52 22.05 -25.32
N ALA A 83 4.30 21.50 -26.52
CA ALA A 83 3.97 20.08 -26.68
C ALA A 83 5.11 19.11 -26.25
N ALA A 84 6.33 19.63 -26.09
CA ALA A 84 7.44 18.86 -25.56
C ALA A 84 7.41 18.72 -24.02
N HIS A 85 6.54 19.46 -23.32
CA HIS A 85 6.41 19.36 -21.87
C HIS A 85 5.69 18.05 -21.49
N PRO A 86 6.18 17.27 -20.50
CA PRO A 86 5.60 15.96 -20.13
C PRO A 86 4.10 16.01 -19.81
N PHE A 87 3.60 17.11 -19.28
CA PHE A 87 2.20 17.27 -18.88
C PHE A 87 1.35 18.07 -19.90
N TYR A 88 1.88 18.36 -21.08
CA TYR A 88 1.14 19.15 -22.08
C TYR A 88 -0.20 18.52 -22.42
N TYR A 89 -0.21 17.23 -22.76
CA TYR A 89 -1.43 16.52 -23.14
C TYR A 89 -2.40 16.37 -21.95
N ALA A 90 -1.88 16.15 -20.75
CA ALA A 90 -2.70 16.18 -19.53
C ALA A 90 -3.39 17.53 -19.33
N SER A 91 -2.68 18.66 -19.53
CA SER A 91 -3.25 20.00 -19.44
C SER A 91 -4.32 20.30 -20.52
N LYS A 92 -4.41 19.47 -21.55
CA LYS A 92 -5.45 19.50 -22.59
C LYS A 92 -6.53 18.43 -22.39
N TYR A 93 -6.49 17.70 -21.27
CA TYR A 93 -7.38 16.58 -20.96
C TYR A 93 -7.34 15.46 -22.01
N ASP A 94 -6.23 15.36 -22.76
CA ASP A 94 -5.98 14.26 -23.68
C ASP A 94 -5.42 13.05 -22.90
N TYR A 95 -6.32 12.23 -22.40
CA TYR A 95 -6.00 11.00 -21.68
C TYR A 95 -5.62 9.84 -22.60
N THR A 96 -5.80 9.98 -23.90
CA THR A 96 -5.51 8.95 -24.91
C THR A 96 -4.08 9.04 -25.45
N HIS A 97 -3.43 10.19 -25.28
CA HIS A 97 -2.04 10.35 -25.68
C HIS A 97 -1.10 9.56 -24.80
N ASN A 98 -0.11 8.87 -25.38
CA ASN A 98 0.83 8.00 -24.69
C ASN A 98 1.51 8.64 -23.47
N ALA A 99 1.85 9.92 -23.55
CA ALA A 99 2.47 10.65 -22.44
C ALA A 99 1.55 10.74 -21.21
N SER A 100 0.24 10.92 -21.41
CA SER A 100 -0.76 10.91 -20.33
C SER A 100 -1.02 9.49 -19.84
N GLN A 101 -1.22 8.53 -20.76
CA GLN A 101 -1.50 7.13 -20.41
C GLN A 101 -0.39 6.52 -19.55
N THR A 102 0.88 6.71 -19.94
CA THR A 102 2.02 6.19 -19.17
C THR A 102 1.99 6.63 -17.69
N ILE A 103 1.61 7.87 -17.42
CA ILE A 103 1.54 8.39 -16.04
C ILE A 103 0.31 7.82 -15.32
N ILE A 104 -0.84 7.76 -15.99
CA ILE A 104 -2.09 7.21 -15.45
C ILE A 104 -1.94 5.73 -15.10
N ASP A 105 -1.31 4.95 -15.99
CA ASP A 105 -1.02 3.53 -15.75
C ASP A 105 -0.11 3.35 -14.52
N LYS A 106 0.89 4.25 -14.36
CA LYS A 106 1.76 4.23 -13.17
C LYS A 106 1.01 4.58 -11.88
N PHE A 107 0.00 5.46 -11.92
CA PHE A 107 -0.87 5.69 -10.77
C PHE A 107 -1.57 4.40 -10.34
N TRP A 108 -2.21 3.71 -11.28
CA TRP A 108 -2.90 2.46 -11.00
C TRP A 108 -1.95 1.40 -10.45
N GLU A 109 -0.86 1.13 -11.17
CA GLU A 109 0.14 0.13 -10.80
C GLU A 109 0.70 0.39 -9.39
N LYS A 110 1.23 1.59 -9.14
CA LYS A 110 1.92 1.91 -7.89
C LYS A 110 0.99 2.08 -6.69
N MET A 111 -0.23 2.55 -6.91
CA MET A 111 -1.24 2.60 -5.85
C MET A 111 -1.64 1.19 -5.40
N TYR A 112 -1.88 0.26 -6.33
CA TYR A 112 -2.21 -1.12 -5.97
C TYR A 112 -1.00 -1.89 -5.44
N GLU A 113 0.22 -1.59 -5.85
CA GLU A 113 1.44 -2.09 -5.21
C GLU A 113 1.48 -1.69 -3.73
N ALA A 114 1.23 -0.43 -3.41
CA ALA A 114 1.13 0.04 -2.03
C ALA A 114 -0.01 -0.64 -1.25
N VAL A 115 -1.18 -0.86 -1.88
CA VAL A 115 -2.31 -1.60 -1.29
C VAL A 115 -1.94 -3.04 -0.97
N VAL A 116 -1.27 -3.74 -1.89
CA VAL A 116 -0.83 -5.14 -1.68
C VAL A 116 0.14 -5.22 -0.51
N ASN A 117 1.14 -4.34 -0.45
CA ASN A 117 2.09 -4.31 0.67
C ASN A 117 1.39 -4.00 2.00
N THR A 118 0.42 -3.07 2.01
CA THR A 118 -0.40 -2.77 3.20
C THR A 118 -1.22 -3.99 3.64
N ASN A 119 -1.84 -4.70 2.70
CA ASN A 119 -2.60 -5.93 3.00
C ASN A 119 -1.70 -7.05 3.51
N ASN A 120 -0.45 -7.12 3.03
CA ASN A 120 0.52 -8.07 3.53
C ASN A 120 0.82 -7.83 5.02
N VAL A 121 1.10 -6.59 5.41
CA VAL A 121 1.27 -6.21 6.83
C VAL A 121 0.05 -6.66 7.65
N LEU A 122 -1.18 -6.36 7.21
CA LEU A 122 -2.40 -6.74 7.93
C LEU A 122 -2.55 -8.25 8.06
N THR A 123 -2.28 -9.00 6.98
CA THR A 123 -2.38 -10.48 6.97
C THR A 123 -1.34 -11.13 7.89
N ARG A 124 -0.12 -10.58 7.92
CA ARG A 124 0.94 -11.05 8.81
C ARG A 124 0.63 -10.74 10.27
N LEU A 125 0.10 -9.53 10.56
CA LEU A 125 -0.35 -9.17 11.93
C LEU A 125 -1.43 -10.12 12.47
N GLU A 126 -2.36 -10.58 11.62
CA GLU A 126 -3.42 -11.51 12.07
C GLU A 126 -2.86 -12.87 12.52
N LYS A 127 -1.69 -13.26 12.00
CA LYS A 127 -1.00 -14.51 12.35
C LYS A 127 0.04 -14.35 13.46
N ALA A 128 0.46 -13.12 13.74
CA ALA A 128 1.50 -12.83 14.70
C ALA A 128 1.01 -12.97 16.15
N SER A 129 1.91 -13.42 17.03
CA SER A 129 1.66 -13.34 18.47
C SER A 129 1.75 -11.89 18.94
N LYS A 130 0.74 -11.42 19.68
CA LYS A 130 0.78 -10.06 20.24
C LYS A 130 1.95 -9.85 21.22
N SER A 131 2.47 -10.92 21.83
CA SER A 131 3.63 -10.85 22.72
C SER A 131 4.95 -10.55 22.02
N MET A 132 4.96 -10.55 20.68
CA MET A 132 6.10 -10.12 19.88
C MET A 132 6.27 -8.60 19.88
N PHE A 133 5.21 -7.87 20.20
CA PHE A 133 5.16 -6.41 20.11
C PHE A 133 5.28 -5.78 21.49
N SER A 134 6.11 -4.76 21.58
CA SER A 134 6.28 -3.94 22.77
C SER A 134 5.09 -2.99 22.94
N ASP A 135 4.71 -2.67 24.15
CA ASP A 135 3.65 -1.73 24.48
C ASP A 135 2.35 -1.97 23.68
N ASP A 136 1.86 -0.96 22.98
CA ASP A 136 0.67 -1.03 22.13
C ASP A 136 1.01 -1.05 20.61
N ASN A 137 2.25 -1.38 20.25
CA ASN A 137 2.75 -1.32 18.88
C ASN A 137 1.99 -2.23 17.90
N TYR A 138 1.50 -3.40 18.36
CA TYR A 138 0.60 -4.23 17.54
C TYR A 138 -0.62 -3.44 17.04
N ASN A 139 -1.29 -2.72 17.96
CA ASN A 139 -2.46 -1.93 17.60
C ASN A 139 -2.07 -0.70 16.78
N LEU A 140 -0.94 -0.07 17.10
CA LEU A 140 -0.42 1.08 16.37
C LEU A 140 -0.17 0.72 14.88
N ILE A 141 0.55 -0.36 14.62
CA ILE A 141 0.84 -0.85 13.26
C ILE A 141 -0.46 -1.22 12.54
N LYS A 142 -1.36 -1.93 13.23
CA LYS A 142 -2.65 -2.34 12.66
C LYS A 142 -3.52 -1.15 12.28
N GLY A 143 -3.62 -0.17 13.17
CA GLY A 143 -4.40 1.05 12.94
C GLY A 143 -3.86 1.85 11.76
N GLU A 144 -2.55 2.00 11.68
CA GLU A 144 -1.90 2.72 10.60
C GLU A 144 -2.05 1.99 9.25
N ALA A 145 -1.88 0.67 9.21
CA ALA A 145 -2.08 -0.12 7.99
C ALA A 145 -3.53 -0.08 7.49
N LEU A 146 -4.54 -0.13 8.39
CA LEU A 146 -5.94 0.04 8.03
C LEU A 146 -6.21 1.45 7.44
N ALA A 147 -5.62 2.47 8.04
CA ALA A 147 -5.74 3.84 7.56
C ALA A 147 -5.06 4.03 6.19
N LEU A 148 -3.88 3.44 5.97
CA LEU A 148 -3.19 3.42 4.68
C LEU A 148 -4.05 2.76 3.59
N ARG A 149 -4.65 1.61 3.88
CA ARG A 149 -5.52 0.92 2.93
C ARG A 149 -6.71 1.78 2.51
N ALA A 150 -7.35 2.41 3.47
CA ALA A 150 -8.47 3.30 3.20
C ALA A 150 -8.03 4.56 2.42
N TYR A 151 -6.90 5.16 2.79
CA TYR A 151 -6.35 6.33 2.11
C TYR A 151 -6.06 6.07 0.63
N LEU A 152 -5.36 4.96 0.34
CA LEU A 152 -5.00 4.57 -1.02
C LEU A 152 -6.24 4.28 -1.88
N HIS A 153 -7.21 3.52 -1.35
CA HIS A 153 -8.44 3.23 -2.10
C HIS A 153 -9.34 4.47 -2.26
N PHE A 154 -9.34 5.38 -1.30
CA PHE A 154 -10.09 6.62 -1.42
C PHE A 154 -9.53 7.51 -2.54
N ASP A 155 -8.21 7.62 -2.65
CA ASP A 155 -7.60 8.37 -3.74
C ASP A 155 -7.75 7.65 -5.09
N LEU A 156 -7.66 6.32 -5.15
CA LEU A 156 -8.02 5.54 -6.34
C LEU A 156 -9.46 5.81 -6.79
N LEU A 157 -10.42 5.84 -5.84
CA LEU A 157 -11.81 6.17 -6.14
C LEU A 157 -11.95 7.58 -6.73
N ARG A 158 -11.25 8.57 -6.16
CA ARG A 158 -11.31 9.96 -6.62
C ARG A 158 -10.71 10.15 -8.02
N MET A 159 -9.71 9.34 -8.37
CA MET A 159 -9.02 9.40 -9.67
C MET A 159 -9.73 8.62 -10.76
N PHE A 160 -10.21 7.43 -10.47
CA PHE A 160 -10.70 6.47 -11.45
C PHE A 160 -12.21 6.21 -11.37
N GLY A 161 -12.86 6.63 -10.29
CA GLY A 161 -14.30 6.50 -10.13
C GLY A 161 -15.09 7.70 -10.66
N PRO A 162 -16.39 7.52 -10.90
CA PRO A 162 -17.27 8.64 -11.14
C PRO A 162 -17.43 9.50 -9.89
N SER A 163 -17.77 10.77 -10.04
CA SER A 163 -18.17 11.59 -8.90
C SER A 163 -19.35 10.95 -8.18
N PHE A 164 -19.27 10.87 -6.84
CA PHE A 164 -20.31 10.27 -6.00
C PHE A 164 -21.71 10.84 -6.27
N LYS A 165 -21.81 12.12 -6.56
CA LYS A 165 -23.08 12.78 -6.89
C LYS A 165 -23.63 12.44 -8.27
N MET A 166 -22.77 12.07 -9.19
CA MET A 166 -23.19 11.76 -10.56
C MET A 166 -23.63 10.31 -10.72
N ASP A 167 -22.85 9.37 -10.17
CA ASP A 167 -23.12 7.93 -10.32
C ASP A 167 -22.44 7.15 -9.20
N LYS A 168 -23.10 7.05 -8.06
CA LYS A 168 -22.55 6.38 -6.87
C LYS A 168 -22.61 4.86 -6.94
N ASP A 169 -23.34 4.30 -7.90
CA ASP A 169 -23.63 2.86 -8.00
C ASP A 169 -22.83 2.17 -9.12
N ARG A 170 -22.22 2.91 -10.05
CA ARG A 170 -21.41 2.36 -11.14
C ARG A 170 -20.12 1.75 -10.61
N LYS A 171 -19.89 0.48 -10.92
CA LYS A 171 -18.64 -0.21 -10.58
C LYS A 171 -17.43 0.47 -11.23
N CYS A 172 -16.38 0.76 -10.44
CA CYS A 172 -15.27 1.56 -10.92
C CYS A 172 -13.88 1.07 -10.50
N ILE A 173 -13.65 0.72 -9.25
CA ILE A 173 -12.37 0.21 -8.75
C ILE A 173 -12.57 -1.02 -7.84
N PRO A 174 -11.63 -1.97 -7.79
CA PRO A 174 -11.67 -3.02 -6.79
C PRO A 174 -11.20 -2.48 -5.42
N TYR A 175 -11.94 -2.83 -4.33
CA TYR A 175 -11.48 -2.59 -2.97
C TYR A 175 -10.78 -3.87 -2.45
N VAL A 176 -9.44 -3.90 -2.56
CA VAL A 176 -8.63 -5.09 -2.28
C VAL A 176 -8.30 -5.17 -0.79
N LYS A 177 -8.74 -6.25 -0.12
CA LYS A 177 -8.51 -6.48 1.31
C LYS A 177 -7.54 -7.61 1.62
N THR A 178 -7.25 -8.45 0.64
CA THR A 178 -6.43 -9.66 0.82
C THR A 178 -5.39 -9.76 -0.28
N VAL A 179 -4.26 -10.37 0.04
CA VAL A 179 -3.26 -10.75 -0.97
C VAL A 179 -3.72 -12.07 -1.58
N SER A 180 -4.17 -12.04 -2.83
CA SER A 180 -4.68 -13.22 -3.56
C SER A 180 -4.30 -13.15 -5.03
N LYS A 181 -4.22 -14.33 -5.67
CA LYS A 181 -4.10 -14.46 -7.14
C LYS A 181 -5.45 -14.31 -7.84
N GLU A 182 -6.55 -14.33 -7.10
CA GLU A 182 -7.90 -14.19 -7.64
C GLU A 182 -8.21 -12.71 -7.88
N ASN A 183 -8.97 -12.43 -8.93
CA ASN A 183 -9.40 -11.08 -9.24
C ASN A 183 -10.42 -10.58 -8.21
N THR A 184 -10.16 -9.44 -7.61
CA THR A 184 -11.13 -8.74 -6.77
C THR A 184 -12.17 -8.06 -7.67
N PRO A 185 -13.47 -8.29 -7.47
CA PRO A 185 -14.52 -7.61 -8.24
C PRO A 185 -14.47 -6.09 -8.07
N TYR A 186 -14.86 -5.37 -9.09
CA TYR A 186 -15.01 -3.92 -9.02
C TYR A 186 -16.12 -3.54 -8.02
N SER A 187 -15.85 -2.50 -7.24
CA SER A 187 -16.78 -1.87 -6.29
C SER A 187 -17.29 -0.54 -6.84
N SER A 188 -18.48 -0.16 -6.42
CA SER A 188 -19.05 1.16 -6.72
C SER A 188 -18.55 2.23 -5.73
N PRO A 189 -18.69 3.53 -6.04
CA PRO A 189 -18.33 4.60 -5.10
C PRO A 189 -18.92 4.43 -3.70
N VAL A 190 -20.20 4.03 -3.60
CA VAL A 190 -20.83 3.81 -2.29
C VAL A 190 -20.19 2.64 -1.53
N GLU A 191 -19.85 1.55 -2.21
CA GLU A 191 -19.18 0.40 -1.60
C GLU A 191 -17.77 0.75 -1.15
N VAL A 192 -17.00 1.50 -1.97
CA VAL A 192 -15.66 1.96 -1.61
C VAL A 192 -15.70 2.90 -0.42
N VAL A 193 -16.60 3.90 -0.42
CA VAL A 193 -16.77 4.82 0.71
C VAL A 193 -17.08 4.06 2.00
N ASN A 194 -18.03 3.12 1.96
CA ASN A 194 -18.38 2.32 3.13
C ASN A 194 -17.20 1.46 3.61
N ALA A 195 -16.43 0.89 2.69
CA ALA A 195 -15.24 0.11 3.03
C ALA A 195 -14.12 0.96 3.64
N CYS A 196 -13.90 2.18 3.11
CA CYS A 196 -12.96 3.14 3.69
C CYS A 196 -13.39 3.56 5.10
N VAL A 197 -14.67 3.87 5.31
CA VAL A 197 -15.20 4.22 6.62
C VAL A 197 -14.99 3.09 7.62
N ALA A 198 -15.32 1.86 7.24
CA ALA A 198 -15.14 0.69 8.11
C ALA A 198 -13.66 0.47 8.51
N ASP A 199 -12.72 0.61 7.55
CA ASP A 199 -11.30 0.51 7.85
C ASP A 199 -10.81 1.65 8.76
N LEU A 200 -11.27 2.89 8.52
CA LEU A 200 -10.87 4.05 9.31
C LEU A 200 -11.46 4.04 10.73
N GLU A 201 -12.70 3.63 10.91
CA GLU A 201 -13.31 3.47 12.23
C GLU A 201 -12.58 2.39 13.03
N LYS A 202 -12.23 1.27 12.39
CA LYS A 202 -11.41 0.24 13.02
C LYS A 202 -9.99 0.75 13.32
N ALA A 203 -9.40 1.57 12.46
CA ALA A 203 -8.13 2.24 12.71
C ALA A 203 -8.19 3.11 13.96
N LEU A 204 -9.24 3.91 14.16
CA LEU A 204 -9.42 4.73 15.36
C LEU A 204 -9.47 3.88 16.63
N THR A 205 -10.11 2.71 16.60
CA THR A 205 -10.13 1.82 17.78
C THR A 205 -8.75 1.23 18.09
N CYS A 206 -7.92 1.02 17.07
CA CYS A 206 -6.53 0.59 17.24
C CYS A 206 -5.63 1.73 17.74
N LEU A 207 -5.87 2.97 17.31
CA LEU A 207 -5.05 4.14 17.59
C LEU A 207 -5.48 4.91 18.87
N VAL A 208 -6.24 4.28 19.76
CA VAL A 208 -6.72 4.93 20.99
C VAL A 208 -5.58 5.43 21.86
N ASN A 209 -4.48 4.68 21.91
CA ASN A 209 -3.26 5.00 22.66
C ASN A 209 -2.15 5.57 21.76
N ASP A 210 -2.49 6.18 20.61
CA ASP A 210 -1.48 6.71 19.69
C ASP A 210 -0.56 7.70 20.42
N PRO A 211 0.76 7.46 20.40
CA PRO A 211 1.74 8.30 21.07
C PRO A 211 1.73 9.76 20.63
N VAL A 212 1.21 10.07 19.43
CA VAL A 212 1.08 11.46 18.94
C VAL A 212 0.28 12.37 19.87
N LYS A 213 -0.58 11.80 20.73
CA LYS A 213 -1.37 12.53 21.74
C LYS A 213 -0.50 13.11 22.86
N ASN A 214 0.67 12.56 23.06
CA ASN A 214 1.60 12.99 24.09
C ASN A 214 2.54 14.06 23.52
N SER A 215 2.65 15.20 24.19
CA SER A 215 3.40 16.37 23.69
C SER A 215 4.92 16.17 23.71
N VAL A 216 5.43 15.21 24.45
CA VAL A 216 6.86 14.88 24.54
C VAL A 216 7.03 13.38 24.38
N GLN A 217 7.75 12.97 23.36
CA GLN A 217 8.15 11.58 23.18
C GLN A 217 9.65 11.49 23.23
N GLU A 218 10.16 11.20 24.40
CA GLU A 218 11.50 10.63 24.54
C GLU A 218 11.40 9.15 24.22
N THR A 219 11.81 8.76 23.02
CA THR A 219 11.87 7.38 22.59
C THR A 219 13.05 7.18 21.66
N ASP A 220 13.77 6.10 21.83
CA ASP A 220 14.85 5.69 20.92
C ASP A 220 14.29 5.06 19.63
N ASN A 221 12.99 4.78 19.58
CA ASN A 221 12.35 4.20 18.40
C ASN A 221 12.09 5.29 17.34
N ILE A 222 12.89 5.31 16.29
CA ILE A 222 12.81 6.28 15.18
C ILE A 222 11.42 6.29 14.55
N TYR A 223 10.74 5.16 14.47
CA TYR A 223 9.38 5.08 13.93
C TYR A 223 8.40 5.91 14.77
N LEU A 224 8.47 5.83 16.07
CA LEU A 224 7.60 6.57 16.99
C LEU A 224 7.97 8.06 17.04
N MET A 225 9.24 8.43 16.89
CA MET A 225 9.69 9.82 16.84
C MET A 225 9.02 10.62 15.71
N ASN A 226 8.75 10.01 14.57
CA ASN A 226 8.15 10.67 13.40
C ASN A 226 6.64 10.48 13.31
N ARG A 227 5.97 10.21 14.44
CA ARG A 227 4.55 9.89 14.47
C ARG A 227 3.64 10.99 13.89
N LYS A 228 4.05 12.26 13.98
CA LYS A 228 3.33 13.42 13.42
C LYS A 228 3.23 13.42 11.89
N THR A 229 4.16 12.78 11.20
CA THR A 229 4.23 12.74 9.73
C THR A 229 3.56 11.49 9.12
N ARG A 230 2.98 10.64 9.96
CA ARG A 230 2.34 9.38 9.55
C ARG A 230 0.83 9.44 9.72
N LEU A 231 0.12 8.39 9.29
CA LEU A 231 -1.32 8.25 9.53
C LEU A 231 -1.58 7.93 11.01
N ASN A 232 -1.50 8.96 11.82
CA ASN A 232 -1.82 8.95 13.25
C ASN A 232 -3.32 9.14 13.49
N VAL A 233 -3.75 9.11 14.76
CA VAL A 233 -5.16 9.24 15.13
C VAL A 233 -5.82 10.50 14.56
N TYR A 234 -5.14 11.64 14.54
CA TYR A 234 -5.68 12.89 14.00
C TYR A 234 -5.77 12.87 12.48
N ALA A 235 -4.76 12.28 11.80
CA ALA A 235 -4.82 12.08 10.36
C ALA A 235 -5.99 11.16 9.96
N VAL A 236 -6.27 10.12 10.74
CA VAL A 236 -7.43 9.23 10.53
C VAL A 236 -8.74 9.96 10.72
N GLN A 237 -8.87 10.82 11.73
CA GLN A 237 -10.06 11.68 11.92
C GLN A 237 -10.26 12.63 10.73
N GLY A 238 -9.20 13.31 10.30
CA GLY A 238 -9.27 14.17 9.12
C GLY A 238 -9.61 13.42 7.83
N LEU A 239 -9.11 12.18 7.68
CA LEU A 239 -9.45 11.34 6.53
C LEU A 239 -10.92 10.88 6.58
N LEU A 240 -11.46 10.52 7.75
CA LEU A 240 -12.88 10.23 7.92
C LEU A 240 -13.75 11.42 7.53
N ALA A 241 -13.39 12.63 7.96
CA ALA A 241 -14.11 13.84 7.56
C ALA A 241 -14.13 13.99 6.02
N ARG A 242 -13.01 13.76 5.34
CA ARG A 242 -12.91 13.83 3.88
C ARG A 242 -13.75 12.76 3.18
N VAL A 243 -13.70 11.50 3.67
CA VAL A 243 -14.45 10.37 3.10
C VAL A 243 -15.95 10.58 3.27
N TYR A 244 -16.41 10.99 4.45
CA TYR A 244 -17.83 11.31 4.70
C TYR A 244 -18.31 12.50 3.86
N MET A 245 -17.47 13.54 3.68
CA MET A 245 -17.82 14.68 2.82
C MET A 245 -17.97 14.27 1.37
N TYR A 246 -17.07 13.40 0.85
CA TYR A 246 -17.18 12.84 -0.50
C TYR A 246 -18.44 11.99 -0.66
N GLY A 247 -18.81 11.20 0.35
CA GLY A 247 -20.02 10.37 0.41
C GLY A 247 -21.31 11.15 0.70
N ASP A 248 -21.27 12.50 0.65
CA ASP A 248 -22.39 13.43 0.93
C ASP A 248 -22.99 13.33 2.36
N ASN A 249 -22.27 12.76 3.30
CA ASN A 249 -22.64 12.72 4.72
C ASN A 249 -22.02 13.90 5.47
N LYS A 250 -22.59 15.09 5.29
CA LYS A 250 -22.06 16.34 5.85
C LYS A 250 -22.09 16.37 7.38
N GLY A 251 -23.08 15.71 8.01
CA GLY A 251 -23.18 15.63 9.47
C GLY A 251 -21.99 14.89 10.08
N LYS A 252 -21.67 13.71 9.55
CA LYS A 252 -20.50 12.95 9.97
C LYS A 252 -19.18 13.63 9.61
N ALA A 253 -19.10 14.25 8.43
CA ALA A 253 -17.93 15.01 8.03
C ALA A 253 -17.63 16.15 9.04
N LEU A 254 -18.63 16.90 9.44
CA LEU A 254 -18.48 17.96 10.46
C LEU A 254 -18.07 17.39 11.83
N GLU A 255 -18.72 16.30 12.27
CA GLU A 255 -18.37 15.63 13.55
C GLU A 255 -16.88 15.30 13.62
N TYR A 256 -16.33 14.70 12.56
CA TYR A 256 -14.92 14.31 12.53
C TYR A 256 -13.96 15.47 12.28
N ALA A 257 -14.39 16.53 11.60
CA ALA A 257 -13.58 17.73 11.39
C ALA A 257 -13.41 18.58 12.66
N LEU A 258 -14.28 18.41 13.67
CA LEU A 258 -14.22 19.13 14.95
C LEU A 258 -13.47 18.37 16.06
N LYS A 259 -13.04 17.12 15.80
CA LYS A 259 -12.22 16.28 16.72
C LYS A 259 -10.75 16.56 16.53
#